data_62f563f8940d03c298e2494c5879efa3
#
_entry.id   62f563f8940d03c298e2494c5879efa3
#
_cell.length_a   1.000
_cell.length_b   1.000
_cell.length_c   1.000
_cell.angle_alpha   90.00
_cell.angle_beta   90.00
_cell.angle_gamma   90.00
#
_symmetry.space_group_name_H-M   'P 1'
#
loop_
_entity.id
_entity.type
_entity.pdbx_description
1 polymer ?
#
loop_
_entity_poly.entity_id
_entity_poly.type
_entity_poly.pdbx_seq_one_letter_code
_entity_poly.pdbx_strand_id
1 'polypeptide(L)'
;MHPGSVWGTKRWLPSGFAEIARRAAARGAHVLVFAGPGEEGVARDVIALSELKGNPLLHDLSCALTLPELAAYLRMLNCYVSNDSGPMHLAWAQHTPVTALFGPTVRELGFFPRGDSAKVFEVSLECRPCGLHGPHHCPKKHHRCMVDIDVEAVWRDVAGKLGV
;
A
#
# COMPACT_ATOMS: atom_id res chain seq x y z
N MET A 1 5.82 3.40 -1.56
CA MET A 1 4.75 2.40 -1.31
C MET A 1 5.16 1.40 -0.26
N HIS A 2 4.19 0.79 0.46
CA HIS A 2 4.44 -0.21 1.51
C HIS A 2 3.52 -1.42 1.30
N PRO A 3 4.00 -2.50 0.70
CA PRO A 3 3.20 -3.68 0.37
C PRO A 3 2.99 -4.63 1.56
N GLY A 4 3.70 -4.41 2.67
CA GLY A 4 3.62 -5.20 3.88
C GLY A 4 2.37 -4.96 4.72
N SER A 5 2.10 -5.85 5.61
CA SER A 5 1.22 -5.76 6.79
C SER A 5 1.47 -6.98 7.67
N VAL A 6 1.34 -6.83 8.97
CA VAL A 6 1.43 -7.96 9.92
C VAL A 6 0.37 -9.02 9.57
N TRP A 7 -0.84 -8.60 9.23
CA TRP A 7 -1.96 -9.49 8.90
C TRP A 7 -1.99 -9.83 7.41
N GLY A 8 -1.78 -11.10 7.07
CA GLY A 8 -1.72 -11.54 5.67
C GLY A 8 -2.96 -11.17 4.85
N THR A 9 -4.15 -11.18 5.48
CA THR A 9 -5.40 -10.81 4.79
C THR A 9 -5.53 -9.31 4.48
N LYS A 10 -4.68 -8.46 5.06
CA LYS A 10 -4.62 -7.03 4.74
C LYS A 10 -3.68 -6.73 3.57
N ARG A 11 -2.92 -7.71 3.09
CA ARG A 11 -1.94 -7.51 2.02
C ARG A 11 -2.63 -7.56 0.66
N TRP A 12 -2.56 -6.45 -0.07
CA TRP A 12 -2.93 -6.44 -1.48
C TRP A 12 -1.94 -7.24 -2.32
N LEU A 13 -2.31 -7.61 -3.52
CA LEU A 13 -1.49 -8.42 -4.41
C LEU A 13 -0.15 -7.72 -4.73
N PRO A 14 0.99 -8.41 -4.61
CA PRO A 14 2.28 -7.86 -5.04
C PRO A 14 2.28 -7.40 -6.50
N SER A 15 1.54 -8.09 -7.38
CA SER A 15 1.35 -7.71 -8.79
C SER A 15 0.65 -6.36 -8.95
N GLY A 16 -0.31 -6.04 -8.07
CA GLY A 16 -0.97 -4.73 -8.07
C GLY A 16 -0.01 -3.60 -7.72
N PHE A 17 0.76 -3.75 -6.63
CA PHE A 17 1.80 -2.79 -6.28
C PHE A 17 2.86 -2.64 -7.38
N ALA A 18 3.28 -3.76 -7.99
CA ALA A 18 4.25 -3.79 -9.06
C ALA A 18 3.77 -3.01 -10.30
N GLU A 19 2.51 -3.16 -10.67
CA GLU A 19 1.91 -2.42 -11.78
C GLU A 19 1.85 -0.92 -11.50
N ILE A 20 1.48 -0.51 -10.29
CA ILE A 20 1.52 0.90 -9.87
C ILE A 20 2.96 1.45 -9.93
N ALA A 21 3.95 0.68 -9.44
CA ALA A 21 5.37 1.05 -9.49
C ALA A 21 5.85 1.27 -10.92
N ARG A 22 5.55 0.32 -11.81
CA ARG A 22 5.93 0.36 -13.23
C ARG A 22 5.34 1.58 -13.94
N ARG A 23 4.06 1.86 -13.72
CA ARG A 23 3.37 3.00 -14.33
C ARG A 23 3.90 4.34 -13.80
N ALA A 24 4.19 4.44 -12.51
CA ALA A 24 4.76 5.64 -11.91
C ALA A 24 6.17 5.92 -12.46
N ALA A 25 7.04 4.90 -12.50
CA ALA A 25 8.38 5.03 -13.07
C ALA A 25 8.35 5.40 -14.56
N ALA A 26 7.42 4.83 -15.34
CA ALA A 26 7.25 5.18 -16.76
C ALA A 26 6.87 6.66 -16.97
N ARG A 27 6.42 7.36 -15.94
CA ARG A 27 6.14 8.80 -15.94
C ARG A 27 7.20 9.64 -15.24
N GLY A 28 8.37 9.04 -14.96
CA GLY A 28 9.51 9.72 -14.36
C GLY A 28 9.43 9.88 -12.84
N ALA A 29 8.43 9.29 -12.18
CA ALA A 29 8.33 9.35 -10.73
C ALA A 29 9.33 8.39 -10.06
N HIS A 30 9.99 8.86 -8.99
CA HIS A 30 10.77 7.99 -8.12
C HIS A 30 9.84 7.10 -7.30
N VAL A 31 10.10 5.79 -7.31
CA VAL A 31 9.34 4.77 -6.57
C VAL A 31 10.18 4.29 -5.40
N LEU A 32 9.73 4.58 -4.19
CA LEU A 32 10.33 4.10 -2.96
C LEU A 32 9.51 2.93 -2.40
N VAL A 33 10.14 1.78 -2.22
CA VAL A 33 9.51 0.58 -1.64
C VAL A 33 9.99 0.45 -0.20
N PHE A 34 9.04 0.47 0.74
CA PHE A 34 9.29 0.32 2.17
C PHE A 34 8.79 -1.03 2.66
N ALA A 35 9.50 -1.62 3.59
CA ALA A 35 9.07 -2.80 4.34
C ALA A 35 9.68 -2.77 5.74
N GLY A 36 8.94 -3.22 6.72
CA GLY A 36 9.45 -3.47 8.07
C GLY A 36 10.08 -4.87 8.18
N PRO A 37 10.72 -5.17 9.34
CA PRO A 37 11.27 -6.49 9.61
C PRO A 37 10.22 -7.60 9.43
N GLY A 38 10.55 -8.64 8.66
CA GLY A 38 9.67 -9.76 8.34
C GLY A 38 8.74 -9.51 7.13
N GLU A 39 8.84 -8.34 6.49
CA GLU A 39 8.06 -8.01 5.30
C GLU A 39 8.91 -7.93 4.01
N GLU A 40 10.23 -8.18 4.11
CA GLU A 40 11.20 -8.06 3.00
C GLU A 40 10.83 -8.96 1.81
N GLY A 41 10.20 -10.12 2.09
CA GLY A 41 9.76 -11.04 1.05
C GLY A 41 8.74 -10.38 0.12
N VAL A 42 7.74 -9.72 0.68
CA VAL A 42 6.69 -9.05 -0.11
C VAL A 42 7.27 -7.88 -0.90
N ALA A 43 8.19 -7.11 -0.32
CA ALA A 43 8.86 -6.03 -1.05
C ALA A 43 9.69 -6.56 -2.23
N ARG A 44 10.46 -7.64 -2.03
CA ARG A 44 11.20 -8.30 -3.13
C ARG A 44 10.27 -8.79 -4.24
N ASP A 45 9.12 -9.36 -3.90
CA ASP A 45 8.13 -9.81 -4.90
C ASP A 45 7.61 -8.64 -5.74
N VAL A 46 7.29 -7.51 -5.10
CA VAL A 46 6.87 -6.28 -5.80
C VAL A 46 7.97 -5.78 -6.73
N ILE A 47 9.22 -5.70 -6.25
CA ILE A 47 10.36 -5.23 -7.06
C ILE A 47 10.60 -6.17 -8.25
N ALA A 48 10.55 -7.48 -8.03
CA ALA A 48 10.73 -8.46 -9.10
C ALA A 48 9.62 -8.37 -10.16
N LEU A 49 8.36 -8.31 -9.72
CA LEU A 49 7.21 -8.24 -10.62
C LEU A 49 7.08 -6.89 -11.35
N SER A 50 7.65 -5.82 -10.81
CA SER A 50 7.66 -4.51 -11.48
C SER A 50 8.60 -4.42 -12.67
N GLU A 51 9.55 -5.36 -12.77
CA GLU A 51 10.63 -5.35 -13.77
C GLU A 51 11.54 -4.10 -13.71
N LEU A 52 11.49 -3.37 -12.58
CA LEU A 52 12.27 -2.14 -12.38
C LEU A 52 13.62 -2.38 -11.69
N LYS A 53 14.03 -3.63 -11.48
CA LYS A 53 15.32 -3.93 -10.85
C LYS A 53 16.47 -3.28 -11.63
N GLY A 54 17.27 -2.44 -10.96
CA GLY A 54 18.35 -1.67 -11.60
C GLY A 54 17.90 -0.36 -12.27
N ASN A 55 16.61 -0.06 -12.28
CA ASN A 55 16.13 1.23 -12.76
C ASN A 55 16.47 2.33 -11.73
N PRO A 56 17.08 3.47 -12.14
CA PRO A 56 17.47 4.56 -11.23
C PRO A 56 16.28 5.22 -10.52
N LEU A 57 15.06 5.02 -10.99
CA LEU A 57 13.85 5.53 -10.35
C LEU A 57 13.29 4.61 -9.26
N LEU A 58 13.79 3.37 -9.12
CA LEU A 58 13.36 2.46 -8.06
C LEU A 58 14.36 2.47 -6.90
N HIS A 59 13.86 2.68 -5.71
CA HIS A 59 14.63 2.68 -4.46
C HIS A 59 14.05 1.65 -3.49
N ASP A 60 14.83 0.61 -3.20
CA ASP A 60 14.50 -0.37 -2.16
C ASP A 60 14.99 0.14 -0.80
N LEU A 61 14.05 0.50 0.06
CA LEU A 61 14.28 0.97 1.43
C LEU A 61 13.77 -0.05 2.47
N SER A 62 13.65 -1.32 2.08
CA SER A 62 13.21 -2.40 2.97
C SER A 62 14.16 -2.54 4.14
N CYS A 63 13.65 -2.44 5.37
CA CYS A 63 14.41 -2.54 6.63
C CYS A 63 15.59 -1.55 6.76
N ALA A 64 15.66 -0.52 5.92
CA ALA A 64 16.76 0.44 5.90
C ALA A 64 16.55 1.63 6.84
N LEU A 65 15.32 1.83 7.34
CA LEU A 65 14.95 3.04 8.06
C LEU A 65 14.48 2.75 9.48
N THR A 66 14.86 3.61 10.40
CA THR A 66 14.20 3.73 11.71
C THR A 66 12.82 4.38 11.55
N LEU A 67 11.97 4.29 12.58
CA LEU A 67 10.63 4.90 12.52
C LEU A 67 10.64 6.42 12.32
N PRO A 68 11.55 7.21 12.97
CA PRO A 68 11.69 8.65 12.69
C PRO A 68 12.13 8.94 11.25
N GLU A 69 13.07 8.16 10.71
CA GLU A 69 13.51 8.31 9.32
C GLU A 69 12.39 8.00 8.35
N LEU A 70 11.64 6.91 8.59
CA LEU A 70 10.44 6.61 7.80
C LEU A 70 9.46 7.79 7.81
N ALA A 71 9.16 8.38 8.97
CA ALA A 71 8.29 9.54 9.06
C ALA A 71 8.80 10.73 8.24
N ALA A 72 10.12 10.99 8.25
CA ALA A 72 10.74 12.04 7.44
C ALA A 72 10.60 11.76 5.94
N TYR A 73 10.85 10.52 5.50
CA TYR A 73 10.63 10.12 4.11
C TYR A 73 9.18 10.26 3.69
N LEU A 74 8.24 9.78 4.52
CA LEU A 74 6.80 9.85 4.22
C LEU A 74 6.36 11.29 3.96
N ARG A 75 6.82 12.25 4.76
CA ARG A 75 6.49 13.67 4.61
C ARG A 75 6.92 14.26 3.26
N MET A 76 7.92 13.69 2.61
CA MET A 76 8.46 14.16 1.33
C MET A 76 7.71 13.59 0.12
N LEU A 77 6.83 12.60 0.32
CA LEU A 77 6.18 11.91 -0.78
C LEU A 77 4.98 12.68 -1.35
N ASN A 78 4.86 12.68 -2.66
CA ASN A 78 3.66 13.17 -3.35
C ASN A 78 2.47 12.22 -3.19
N CYS A 79 2.73 10.92 -3.03
CA CYS A 79 1.70 9.90 -2.84
C CYS A 79 2.27 8.70 -2.09
N TYR A 80 1.49 8.14 -1.17
CA TYR A 80 1.84 6.92 -0.44
C TYR A 80 0.78 5.84 -0.63
N VAL A 81 1.13 4.78 -1.35
CA VAL A 81 0.26 3.60 -1.56
C VAL A 81 0.57 2.56 -0.50
N SER A 82 -0.41 2.16 0.28
CA SER A 82 -0.21 1.23 1.40
C SER A 82 -1.46 0.42 1.71
N ASN A 83 -1.25 -0.77 2.26
CA ASN A 83 -2.29 -1.52 2.96
C ASN A 83 -2.69 -0.82 4.27
N ASP A 84 -3.81 -1.25 4.88
CA ASP A 84 -4.19 -0.92 6.26
C ASP A 84 -3.10 -1.42 7.23
N SER A 85 -2.20 -0.52 7.63
CA SER A 85 -0.99 -0.83 8.40
C SER A 85 -0.54 0.39 9.24
N GLY A 86 0.35 0.17 10.22
CA GLY A 86 0.93 1.24 11.03
C GLY A 86 1.56 2.36 10.20
N PRO A 87 2.43 2.06 9.21
CA PRO A 87 3.01 3.06 8.31
C PRO A 87 1.99 3.90 7.54
N MET A 88 0.83 3.35 7.20
CA MET A 88 -0.26 4.11 6.58
C MET A 88 -0.76 5.23 7.50
N HIS A 89 -0.96 4.92 8.77
CA HIS A 89 -1.37 5.93 9.77
C HIS A 89 -0.27 6.97 10.00
N LEU A 90 1.00 6.54 9.98
CA LEU A 90 2.12 7.47 10.09
C LEU A 90 2.17 8.44 8.90
N ALA A 91 1.99 7.97 7.68
CA ALA A 91 1.93 8.80 6.48
C ALA A 91 0.77 9.81 6.56
N TRP A 92 -0.41 9.34 6.95
CA TRP A 92 -1.56 10.20 7.15
C TRP A 92 -1.32 11.28 8.21
N ALA A 93 -0.69 10.94 9.34
CA ALA A 93 -0.32 11.89 10.39
C ALA A 93 0.72 12.93 9.93
N GLN A 94 1.53 12.62 8.90
CA GLN A 94 2.46 13.54 8.24
C GLN A 94 1.82 14.38 7.13
N HIS A 95 0.50 14.29 6.95
CA HIS A 95 -0.25 14.94 5.87
C HIS A 95 0.18 14.50 4.45
N THR A 96 0.82 13.35 4.34
CA THR A 96 1.15 12.75 3.04
C THR A 96 -0.13 12.30 2.33
N PRO A 97 -0.31 12.58 1.04
CA PRO A 97 -1.45 12.03 0.29
C PRO A 97 -1.41 10.50 0.27
N VAL A 98 -2.46 9.86 0.81
CA VAL A 98 -2.51 8.40 0.99
C VAL A 98 -3.50 7.76 0.03
N THR A 99 -3.06 6.69 -0.63
CA THR A 99 -3.90 5.73 -1.36
C THR A 99 -3.90 4.44 -0.53
N ALA A 100 -4.96 4.21 0.23
CA ALA A 100 -5.06 3.14 1.21
C ALA A 100 -5.90 1.96 0.68
N LEU A 101 -5.40 0.74 0.89
CA LEU A 101 -6.01 -0.50 0.42
C LEU A 101 -6.54 -1.27 1.63
N PHE A 102 -7.86 -1.46 1.68
CA PHE A 102 -8.56 -2.07 2.81
C PHE A 102 -9.27 -3.36 2.39
N GLY A 103 -8.93 -4.45 3.06
CA GLY A 103 -9.51 -5.77 2.81
C GLY A 103 -10.46 -6.23 3.92
N PRO A 104 -9.95 -6.93 4.96
CA PRO A 104 -10.78 -7.58 5.96
C PRO A 104 -11.42 -6.62 6.97
N THR A 105 -10.93 -5.40 7.08
CA THR A 105 -11.39 -4.35 8.00
C THR A 105 -12.34 -3.38 7.29
N VAL A 106 -13.24 -2.76 8.06
CA VAL A 106 -14.26 -1.85 7.55
C VAL A 106 -14.17 -0.49 8.27
N ARG A 107 -14.82 0.52 7.69
CA ARG A 107 -14.78 1.92 8.19
C ARG A 107 -15.19 2.04 9.65
N GLU A 108 -16.19 1.28 10.08
CA GLU A 108 -16.77 1.29 11.43
C GLU A 108 -15.76 0.88 12.51
N LEU A 109 -14.68 0.18 12.15
CA LEU A 109 -13.59 -0.16 13.07
C LEU A 109 -12.66 1.02 13.37
N GLY A 110 -12.80 2.15 12.68
CA GLY A 110 -12.07 3.38 12.96
C GLY A 110 -10.66 3.48 12.40
N PHE A 111 -10.21 2.50 11.59
CA PHE A 111 -8.85 2.48 11.02
C PHE A 111 -8.69 3.29 9.72
N PHE A 112 -9.78 3.74 9.11
CA PHE A 112 -9.72 4.47 7.85
C PHE A 112 -9.09 5.86 8.05
N PRO A 113 -8.14 6.27 7.19
CA PRO A 113 -7.64 7.63 7.18
C PRO A 113 -8.76 8.59 6.78
N ARG A 114 -8.72 9.81 7.32
CA ARG A 114 -9.74 10.84 7.13
C ARG A 114 -9.17 12.03 6.36
N GLY A 115 -10.06 12.81 5.77
CA GLY A 115 -9.71 14.03 5.02
C GLY A 115 -9.47 13.79 3.53
N ASP A 116 -9.40 14.88 2.78
CA ASP A 116 -9.43 14.88 1.31
C ASP A 116 -8.11 14.38 0.67
N SER A 117 -7.02 14.36 1.44
CA SER A 117 -5.72 13.84 1.00
C SER A 117 -5.62 12.30 1.00
N ALA A 118 -6.60 11.62 1.61
CA ALA A 118 -6.61 10.18 1.72
C ALA A 118 -7.77 9.57 0.93
N LYS A 119 -7.47 8.57 0.10
CA LYS A 119 -8.48 7.77 -0.60
C LYS A 119 -8.35 6.30 -0.21
N VAL A 120 -9.48 5.70 0.13
CA VAL A 120 -9.57 4.28 0.48
C VAL A 120 -10.17 3.50 -0.66
N PHE A 121 -9.52 2.39 -1.01
CA PHE A 121 -10.01 1.39 -1.95
C PHE A 121 -10.37 0.14 -1.18
N GLU A 122 -11.59 -0.30 -1.33
CA GLU A 122 -12.15 -1.49 -0.70
C GLU A 122 -13.20 -2.14 -1.59
N VAL A 123 -13.49 -3.40 -1.35
CA VAL A 123 -14.53 -4.15 -2.05
C VAL A 123 -15.63 -4.52 -1.05
N SER A 124 -16.87 -4.24 -1.39
CA SER A 124 -18.03 -4.62 -0.57
C SER A 124 -18.26 -6.14 -0.67
N LEU A 125 -18.15 -6.82 0.46
CA LEU A 125 -18.40 -8.27 0.58
C LEU A 125 -19.10 -8.57 1.91
N GLU A 126 -20.08 -9.44 1.91
CA GLU A 126 -20.83 -9.84 3.10
C GLU A 126 -19.96 -10.49 4.19
N CYS A 127 -18.81 -11.05 3.82
CA CYS A 127 -17.88 -11.67 4.76
C CYS A 127 -16.95 -10.66 5.49
N ARG A 128 -17.09 -9.36 5.27
CA ARG A 128 -16.39 -8.29 5.98
C ARG A 128 -17.27 -7.71 7.09
N PRO A 129 -16.67 -7.35 8.26
CA PRO A 129 -15.27 -7.54 8.66
C PRO A 129 -14.94 -9.00 9.03
N CYS A 130 -13.66 -9.38 8.85
CA CYS A 130 -13.14 -10.67 9.31
C CYS A 130 -12.49 -10.55 10.71
N GLY A 131 -13.13 -9.86 11.64
CA GLY A 131 -12.63 -9.52 12.97
C GLY A 131 -11.99 -8.12 13.03
N LEU A 132 -11.46 -7.77 14.20
CA LEU A 132 -10.95 -6.41 14.48
C LEU A 132 -9.76 -6.03 13.59
N HIS A 133 -8.83 -6.96 13.39
CA HIS A 133 -7.60 -6.72 12.62
C HIS A 133 -7.49 -7.59 11.36
N GLY A 134 -8.43 -8.48 11.13
CA GLY A 134 -8.31 -9.51 10.12
C GLY A 134 -7.40 -10.68 10.55
N PRO A 135 -7.53 -11.87 9.97
CA PRO A 135 -6.70 -13.03 10.23
C PRO A 135 -5.44 -13.06 9.34
N HIS A 136 -4.51 -13.98 9.64
CA HIS A 136 -3.35 -14.23 8.77
C HIS A 136 -3.75 -14.86 7.43
N HIS A 137 -4.79 -15.68 7.41
CA HIS A 137 -5.33 -16.32 6.20
C HIS A 137 -6.82 -16.07 6.06
N CYS A 138 -7.30 -15.91 4.83
CA CYS A 138 -8.71 -15.70 4.57
C CYS A 138 -9.54 -16.91 4.99
N PRO A 139 -10.50 -16.77 5.93
CA PRO A 139 -11.33 -17.89 6.37
C PRO A 139 -12.17 -18.49 5.25
N LYS A 140 -12.53 -17.69 4.25
CA LYS A 140 -13.30 -18.11 3.06
C LYS A 140 -12.40 -18.57 1.89
N LYS A 141 -11.05 -18.56 2.07
CA LYS A 141 -10.03 -18.99 1.09
C LYS A 141 -10.03 -18.25 -0.25
N HIS A 142 -10.88 -17.25 -0.47
CA HIS A 142 -10.97 -16.53 -1.75
C HIS A 142 -10.23 -15.18 -1.76
N HIS A 143 -9.99 -14.57 -0.61
CA HIS A 143 -9.29 -13.28 -0.41
C HIS A 143 -9.78 -12.13 -1.33
N ARG A 144 -11.02 -12.21 -1.82
CA ARG A 144 -11.59 -11.30 -2.81
C ARG A 144 -11.60 -9.83 -2.36
N CYS A 145 -11.67 -9.59 -1.04
CA CYS A 145 -11.61 -8.22 -0.50
C CYS A 145 -10.32 -7.47 -0.89
N MET A 146 -9.25 -8.20 -1.25
CA MET A 146 -8.01 -7.66 -1.78
C MET A 146 -7.83 -7.95 -3.27
N VAL A 147 -8.14 -9.18 -3.69
CA VAL A 147 -7.96 -9.62 -5.09
C VAL A 147 -8.80 -8.79 -6.06
N ASP A 148 -10.03 -8.43 -5.68
CA ASP A 148 -10.97 -7.73 -6.55
C ASP A 148 -10.79 -6.19 -6.49
N ILE A 149 -9.78 -5.64 -5.76
CA ILE A 149 -9.47 -4.21 -5.81
C ILE A 149 -8.97 -3.87 -7.22
N ASP A 150 -9.66 -2.95 -7.89
CA ASP A 150 -9.37 -2.55 -9.26
C ASP A 150 -8.07 -1.72 -9.34
N VAL A 151 -7.05 -2.31 -9.97
CA VAL A 151 -5.73 -1.68 -10.21
C VAL A 151 -5.88 -0.37 -11.00
N GLU A 152 -6.80 -0.32 -11.96
CA GLU A 152 -7.01 0.89 -12.77
C GLU A 152 -7.58 2.04 -11.93
N ALA A 153 -8.48 1.75 -11.00
CA ALA A 153 -9.01 2.75 -10.09
C ALA A 153 -7.93 3.25 -9.13
N VAL A 154 -7.08 2.36 -8.60
CA VAL A 154 -5.93 2.72 -7.76
C VAL A 154 -4.95 3.57 -8.55
N TRP A 155 -4.62 3.18 -9.78
CA TRP A 155 -3.71 3.95 -10.63
C TRP A 155 -4.22 5.36 -10.92
N ARG A 156 -5.50 5.53 -11.27
CA ARG A 156 -6.09 6.86 -11.53
C ARG A 156 -5.94 7.80 -10.33
N ASP A 157 -6.09 7.28 -9.12
CA ASP A 157 -5.89 8.06 -7.90
C ASP A 157 -4.42 8.44 -7.70
N VAL A 158 -3.51 7.49 -7.89
CA VAL A 158 -2.06 7.72 -7.80
C VAL A 158 -1.61 8.74 -8.85
N ALA A 159 -2.03 8.59 -10.11
CA ALA A 159 -1.69 9.49 -11.20
C ALA A 159 -2.17 10.92 -10.91
N GLY A 160 -3.38 11.08 -10.40
CA GLY A 160 -3.92 12.38 -9.98
C GLY A 160 -3.09 13.04 -8.87
N LYS A 161 -2.63 12.26 -7.88
CA LYS A 161 -1.76 12.76 -6.79
C LYS A 161 -0.34 13.10 -7.27
N LEU A 162 0.15 12.41 -8.29
CA LEU A 162 1.45 12.69 -8.91
C LEU A 162 1.38 13.87 -9.91
N GLY A 163 0.20 14.27 -10.35
CA GLY A 163 0.02 15.31 -11.37
C GLY A 163 0.33 14.84 -12.79
N VAL A 164 0.14 13.55 -13.11
CA VAL A 164 0.52 12.91 -14.38
C VAL A 164 -0.62 12.14 -15.02
#